data_a659a63ce4e249a00da046fc6ae87509
#
_entry.id   a659a63ce4e249a00da046fc6ae87509
#
_cell.length_a   1.000
_cell.length_b   1.000
_cell.length_c   1.000
_cell.angle_alpha   90.00
_cell.angle_beta   90.00
_cell.angle_gamma   90.00
#
_symmetry.space_group_name_H-M   'P 1'
#
loop_
_entity.id
_entity.type
_entity.pdbx_description
1 polymer ?
#
loop_
_entity_poly.entity_id
_entity_poly.type
_entity_poly.pdbx_seq_one_letter_code
_entity_poly.pdbx_strand_id
1 'polypeptide(L)'
;TWERKGTPGKLEFTVIKDGVLNFQEGNPVKLTVNGTTMFYGFVFTKSRKANSVTIDVVAYDQLRYLKNKDTITEEGLKASDLLKRLAADFRLNLGSVEDTGYTLETIVEEDSTLFDMIQNALDETLMNTGQLFCLYDDAGKLTLKNINSMKLNLLIDEETGETFDYSSSIDEQTYNKIKLTYDNEQTGKRELYIAQDGEKMNQWGVLQYFEALQNATGAAAKANALLKLYDQKTRKLTVKNAFGDVRVRAGCAVVVALNLGDIITNNYLMVEKVTHNFKGDEHFMDLTLIGGEFIA
;
A
#
# COMPACT_ATOMS: atom_id res chain seq x y z
N THR A 1 5.26 -2.68 12.38
CA THR A 1 4.94 -1.65 11.37
C THR A 1 4.54 -2.32 10.08
N TRP A 2 3.44 -1.83 9.46
CA TRP A 2 3.03 -2.19 8.10
C TRP A 2 2.79 -0.93 7.28
N GLU A 3 3.19 -0.98 6.02
CA GLU A 3 2.93 0.03 4.99
C GLU A 3 2.25 -0.64 3.79
N ARG A 4 1.38 0.09 3.10
CA ARG A 4 0.55 -0.48 2.03
C ARG A 4 1.31 -0.84 0.77
N LYS A 5 2.35 -0.08 0.42
CA LYS A 5 3.09 -0.25 -0.84
C LYS A 5 4.59 -0.47 -0.59
N GLY A 6 5.17 -1.42 -1.32
CA GLY A 6 6.62 -1.58 -1.51
C GLY A 6 7.46 -1.90 -0.27
N THR A 7 6.83 -2.16 0.89
CA THR A 7 7.52 -2.35 2.15
C THR A 7 7.02 -3.59 2.86
N PRO A 8 7.91 -4.52 3.26
CA PRO A 8 7.51 -5.67 4.07
C PRO A 8 7.07 -5.24 5.47
N GLY A 9 6.16 -5.99 6.05
CA GLY A 9 5.83 -5.87 7.45
C GLY A 9 7.06 -6.11 8.32
N LYS A 10 7.30 -5.22 9.29
CA LYS A 10 8.47 -5.22 10.16
C LYS A 10 8.07 -5.36 11.62
N LEU A 11 8.70 -6.30 12.31
CA LEU A 11 8.65 -6.45 13.76
C LEU A 11 10.02 -6.13 14.35
N GLU A 12 10.06 -5.14 15.24
CA GLU A 12 11.24 -4.76 16.03
C GLU A 12 10.97 -5.05 17.49
N PHE A 13 11.88 -5.76 18.13
CA PHE A 13 11.75 -6.08 19.54
C PHE A 13 13.11 -6.33 20.18
N THR A 14 13.15 -6.25 21.50
CA THR A 14 14.36 -6.48 22.29
C THR A 14 14.15 -7.68 23.19
N VAL A 15 15.12 -8.56 23.25
CA VAL A 15 15.13 -9.73 24.13
C VAL A 15 16.26 -9.65 25.16
N ILE A 16 16.02 -10.16 26.36
CA ILE A 16 17.05 -10.30 27.39
C ILE A 16 17.91 -11.51 27.05
N LYS A 17 19.23 -11.33 27.14
CA LYS A 17 20.17 -12.43 26.96
C LYS A 17 20.31 -13.19 28.27
N ASP A 18 19.55 -14.24 28.44
CA ASP A 18 19.56 -15.09 29.64
C ASP A 18 20.42 -16.38 29.51
N GLY A 19 21.03 -16.62 28.34
CA GLY A 19 21.79 -17.84 28.04
C GLY A 19 20.93 -19.05 27.64
N VAL A 20 19.63 -18.98 27.80
CA VAL A 20 18.66 -20.02 27.43
C VAL A 20 18.14 -19.80 25.99
N LEU A 21 17.83 -18.54 25.68
CA LEU A 21 17.30 -18.18 24.37
C LEU A 21 18.39 -18.25 23.29
N ASN A 22 18.28 -19.23 22.43
CA ASN A 22 19.18 -19.41 21.28
C ASN A 22 18.41 -19.27 19.98
N PHE A 23 18.69 -18.23 19.20
CA PHE A 23 18.10 -17.97 17.91
C PHE A 23 19.12 -17.30 16.99
N GLN A 24 18.89 -17.41 15.69
CA GLN A 24 19.76 -16.84 14.67
C GLN A 24 18.92 -16.26 13.51
N GLU A 25 19.59 -15.56 12.60
CA GLU A 25 19.00 -15.06 11.38
C GLU A 25 18.38 -16.24 10.60
N GLY A 26 17.21 -15.99 9.99
CA GLY A 26 16.40 -17.03 9.33
C GLY A 26 15.46 -17.80 10.25
N ASN A 27 15.58 -17.70 11.59
CA ASN A 27 14.61 -18.36 12.46
C ASN A 27 13.23 -17.66 12.40
N PRO A 28 12.13 -18.45 12.47
CA PRO A 28 10.78 -17.89 12.47
C PRO A 28 10.47 -17.12 13.74
N VAL A 29 9.71 -16.06 13.59
CA VAL A 29 9.18 -15.22 14.68
C VAL A 29 7.68 -15.08 14.51
N LYS A 30 6.96 -15.24 15.62
CA LYS A 30 5.52 -15.08 15.68
C LYS A 30 5.15 -14.13 16.83
N LEU A 31 4.37 -13.08 16.52
CA LEU A 31 3.75 -12.23 17.54
C LEU A 31 2.27 -12.56 17.65
N THR A 32 1.85 -12.89 18.87
CA THR A 32 0.45 -13.19 19.20
C THR A 32 -0.02 -12.23 20.28
N VAL A 33 -1.17 -11.60 20.07
CA VAL A 33 -1.81 -10.68 21.02
C VAL A 33 -3.21 -11.20 21.31
N ASN A 34 -3.52 -11.48 22.58
CA ASN A 34 -4.83 -12.02 23.00
C ASN A 34 -5.27 -13.23 22.16
N GLY A 35 -4.34 -14.15 21.86
CA GLY A 35 -4.62 -15.35 21.06
C GLY A 35 -4.65 -15.13 19.54
N THR A 36 -4.65 -13.88 19.06
CA THR A 36 -4.62 -13.54 17.64
C THR A 36 -3.18 -13.40 17.15
N THR A 37 -2.80 -14.11 16.07
CA THR A 37 -1.50 -13.95 15.44
C THR A 37 -1.52 -12.66 14.62
N MET A 38 -0.76 -11.67 15.06
CA MET A 38 -0.62 -10.39 14.33
C MET A 38 0.50 -10.41 13.31
N PHE A 39 1.59 -11.11 13.60
CA PHE A 39 2.76 -11.14 12.76
C PHE A 39 3.36 -12.54 12.74
N TYR A 40 3.79 -12.95 11.56
CA TYR A 40 4.65 -14.12 11.37
C TYR A 40 5.70 -13.76 10.32
N GLY A 41 6.96 -14.00 10.63
CA GLY A 41 8.07 -13.67 9.76
C GLY A 41 9.36 -14.33 10.22
N PHE A 42 10.48 -13.78 9.78
CA PHE A 42 11.80 -14.36 10.03
C PHE A 42 12.75 -13.29 10.56
N VAL A 43 13.67 -13.70 11.43
CA VAL A 43 14.76 -12.83 11.92
C VAL A 43 15.68 -12.50 10.76
N PHE A 44 15.90 -11.21 10.50
CA PHE A 44 16.86 -10.74 9.50
C PHE A 44 18.07 -10.09 10.13
N THR A 45 17.91 -9.45 11.28
CA THR A 45 19.00 -8.75 11.96
C THR A 45 18.95 -8.98 13.46
N LYS A 46 20.10 -9.25 14.03
CA LYS A 46 20.37 -9.20 15.47
C LYS A 46 21.48 -8.19 15.71
N SER A 47 21.28 -7.27 16.64
CA SER A 47 22.33 -6.36 17.06
C SER A 47 22.52 -6.38 18.56
N ARG A 48 23.77 -6.23 18.98
CA ARG A 48 24.16 -6.28 20.39
C ARG A 48 25.22 -5.20 20.65
N LYS A 49 24.99 -4.42 21.70
CA LYS A 49 25.97 -3.46 22.19
C LYS A 49 26.87 -4.12 23.23
N ALA A 50 28.13 -3.70 23.31
CA ALA A 50 29.02 -4.10 24.39
C ALA A 50 28.41 -3.70 25.74
N ASN A 51 28.52 -4.59 26.72
CA ASN A 51 27.93 -4.43 28.06
C ASN A 51 26.39 -4.34 28.13
N SER A 52 25.67 -4.61 27.04
CA SER A 52 24.22 -4.73 27.06
C SER A 52 23.81 -6.15 27.46
N VAL A 53 22.79 -6.24 28.31
CA VAL A 53 22.12 -7.49 28.65
C VAL A 53 21.02 -7.87 27.63
N THR A 54 20.84 -7.03 26.62
CA THR A 54 19.78 -7.18 25.61
C THR A 54 20.34 -7.37 24.20
N ILE A 55 19.52 -7.94 23.35
CA ILE A 55 19.72 -8.11 21.91
C ILE A 55 18.54 -7.44 21.21
N ASP A 56 18.80 -6.50 20.31
CA ASP A 56 17.78 -5.91 19.45
C ASP A 56 17.61 -6.77 18.21
N VAL A 57 16.37 -7.04 17.85
CA VAL A 57 15.98 -7.97 16.79
C VAL A 57 15.08 -7.25 15.79
N VAL A 58 15.36 -7.45 14.51
CA VAL A 58 14.49 -7.05 13.41
C VAL A 58 14.05 -8.28 12.63
N ALA A 59 12.75 -8.47 12.53
CA ALA A 59 12.15 -9.51 11.70
C ALA A 59 11.25 -8.89 10.63
N TYR A 60 11.17 -9.56 9.47
CA TYR A 60 10.29 -9.20 8.37
C TYR A 60 9.37 -10.37 8.03
N ASP A 61 8.17 -10.03 7.54
CA ASP A 61 7.24 -11.00 6.95
C ASP A 61 7.67 -11.46 5.55
N GLN A 62 6.88 -12.31 4.89
CA GLN A 62 7.20 -12.85 3.56
C GLN A 62 7.31 -11.79 2.48
N LEU A 63 6.66 -10.64 2.63
CA LEU A 63 6.78 -9.56 1.66
C LEU A 63 8.24 -9.11 1.47
N ARG A 64 9.13 -9.39 2.43
CA ARG A 64 10.57 -9.11 2.29
C ARG A 64 11.18 -9.79 1.07
N TYR A 65 10.70 -10.97 0.69
CA TYR A 65 11.20 -11.70 -0.46
C TYR A 65 10.73 -11.11 -1.80
N LEU A 66 9.68 -10.29 -1.81
CA LEU A 66 9.27 -9.53 -2.99
C LEU A 66 10.23 -8.38 -3.36
N LYS A 67 11.27 -8.11 -2.54
CA LYS A 67 12.39 -7.23 -2.91
C LYS A 67 13.41 -7.90 -3.82
N ASN A 68 13.29 -9.19 -4.10
CA ASN A 68 14.06 -9.83 -5.15
C ASN A 68 13.67 -9.23 -6.50
N LYS A 69 14.61 -9.23 -7.43
CA LYS A 69 14.44 -8.73 -8.79
C LYS A 69 14.36 -9.87 -9.79
N ASP A 70 13.62 -9.63 -10.85
CA ASP A 70 13.52 -10.53 -11.99
C ASP A 70 13.22 -9.75 -13.27
N THR A 71 13.20 -10.45 -14.39
CA THR A 71 12.76 -9.98 -15.71
C THR A 71 11.68 -10.90 -16.21
N ILE A 72 10.49 -10.38 -16.50
CA ILE A 72 9.36 -11.17 -17.00
C ILE A 72 8.74 -10.50 -18.23
N THR A 73 8.22 -11.33 -19.14
CA THR A 73 7.35 -10.91 -20.23
C THR A 73 6.17 -11.87 -20.28
N GLU A 74 4.97 -11.34 -20.10
CA GLU A 74 3.73 -12.10 -20.05
C GLU A 74 2.61 -11.39 -20.80
N GLU A 75 1.67 -12.16 -21.31
CA GLU A 75 0.48 -11.68 -22.02
C GLU A 75 -0.78 -12.27 -21.40
N GLY A 76 -1.82 -11.47 -21.32
CA GLY A 76 -3.16 -11.94 -20.93
C GLY A 76 -3.29 -12.40 -19.49
N LEU A 77 -2.47 -11.88 -18.54
CA LEU A 77 -2.55 -12.20 -17.12
C LEU A 77 -3.31 -11.12 -16.34
N LYS A 78 -3.98 -11.56 -15.28
CA LYS A 78 -4.48 -10.65 -14.24
C LYS A 78 -3.39 -10.40 -13.18
N ALA A 79 -3.46 -9.27 -12.49
CA ALA A 79 -2.54 -8.99 -11.38
C ALA A 79 -2.58 -10.07 -10.28
N SER A 80 -3.77 -10.63 -10.01
CA SER A 80 -3.93 -11.78 -9.09
C SER A 80 -3.20 -13.04 -9.56
N ASP A 81 -3.13 -13.30 -10.86
CA ASP A 81 -2.47 -14.48 -11.41
C ASP A 81 -0.97 -14.29 -11.51
N LEU A 82 -0.52 -13.05 -11.81
CA LEU A 82 0.89 -12.67 -11.69
C LEU A 82 1.41 -12.91 -10.26
N LEU A 83 0.67 -12.44 -9.23
CA LEU A 83 1.03 -12.69 -7.84
C LEU A 83 1.18 -14.19 -7.53
N LYS A 84 0.22 -15.02 -7.97
CA LYS A 84 0.25 -16.47 -7.73
C LYS A 84 1.47 -17.11 -8.39
N ARG A 85 1.80 -16.70 -9.62
CA ARG A 85 2.96 -17.19 -10.35
C ARG A 85 4.26 -16.82 -9.62
N LEU A 86 4.47 -15.54 -9.34
CA LEU A 86 5.67 -15.08 -8.63
C LEU A 86 5.81 -15.74 -7.25
N ALA A 87 4.69 -15.95 -6.55
CA ALA A 87 4.73 -16.66 -5.28
C ALA A 87 5.15 -18.13 -5.45
N ALA A 88 4.73 -18.81 -6.53
CA ALA A 88 5.16 -20.19 -6.82
C ALA A 88 6.66 -20.23 -7.17
N ASP A 89 7.15 -19.33 -8.02
CA ASP A 89 8.55 -19.27 -8.44
C ASP A 89 9.50 -19.02 -7.25
N PHE A 90 9.08 -18.18 -6.30
CA PHE A 90 9.85 -17.85 -5.10
C PHE A 90 9.46 -18.67 -3.86
N ARG A 91 8.62 -19.69 -4.01
CA ARG A 91 8.18 -20.62 -2.94
C ARG A 91 7.56 -19.88 -1.74
N LEU A 92 6.78 -18.85 -2.01
CA LEU A 92 6.08 -18.08 -1.00
C LEU A 92 4.70 -18.68 -0.72
N ASN A 93 4.27 -18.64 0.53
CA ASN A 93 2.97 -19.15 0.92
C ASN A 93 1.86 -18.16 0.54
N LEU A 94 0.83 -18.66 -0.14
CA LEU A 94 -0.35 -17.89 -0.48
C LEU A 94 -1.47 -18.09 0.57
N GLY A 95 -2.15 -16.99 0.87
CA GLY A 95 -3.41 -16.95 1.59
C GLY A 95 -4.59 -16.77 0.64
N SER A 96 -5.50 -15.88 1.00
CA SER A 96 -6.62 -15.51 0.13
C SER A 96 -6.15 -14.52 -0.93
N VAL A 97 -6.28 -14.87 -2.19
CA VAL A 97 -5.97 -14.00 -3.34
C VAL A 97 -7.27 -13.75 -4.10
N GLU A 98 -7.85 -12.56 -3.90
CA GLU A 98 -9.05 -12.13 -4.64
C GLU A 98 -8.72 -11.91 -6.11
N ASP A 99 -9.65 -12.31 -6.99
CA ASP A 99 -9.51 -12.08 -8.44
C ASP A 99 -9.61 -10.58 -8.73
N THR A 100 -8.59 -10.04 -9.41
CA THR A 100 -8.56 -8.62 -9.76
C THR A 100 -9.44 -8.26 -10.96
N GLY A 101 -10.00 -9.25 -11.66
CA GLY A 101 -11.02 -9.11 -12.70
C GLY A 101 -10.51 -8.56 -14.03
N TYR A 102 -9.49 -7.71 -14.03
CA TYR A 102 -8.93 -7.08 -15.23
C TYR A 102 -7.75 -7.90 -15.78
N THR A 103 -7.76 -8.14 -17.07
CA THR A 103 -6.68 -8.83 -17.79
C THR A 103 -5.78 -7.80 -18.45
N LEU A 104 -4.50 -7.78 -18.05
CA LEU A 104 -3.47 -6.96 -18.67
C LEU A 104 -3.09 -7.57 -20.02
N GLU A 105 -3.00 -6.74 -21.06
CA GLU A 105 -2.64 -7.21 -22.41
C GLU A 105 -1.22 -7.75 -22.45
N THR A 106 -0.27 -6.99 -21.92
CA THR A 106 1.15 -7.35 -21.88
C THR A 106 1.77 -6.80 -20.62
N ILE A 107 2.57 -7.63 -19.95
CA ILE A 107 3.40 -7.25 -18.80
C ILE A 107 4.85 -7.42 -19.23
N VAL A 108 5.61 -6.32 -19.29
CA VAL A 108 7.04 -6.33 -19.56
C VAL A 108 7.75 -5.62 -18.41
N GLU A 109 8.52 -6.38 -17.67
CA GLU A 109 9.26 -5.90 -16.50
C GLU A 109 10.72 -6.35 -16.62
N GLU A 110 11.64 -5.40 -16.59
CA GLU A 110 13.08 -5.67 -16.70
C GLU A 110 13.79 -5.19 -15.44
N ASP A 111 14.60 -6.06 -14.83
CA ASP A 111 15.37 -5.77 -13.59
C ASP A 111 14.51 -5.09 -12.50
N SER A 112 13.22 -5.42 -12.48
CA SER A 112 12.23 -4.88 -11.56
C SER A 112 12.13 -5.72 -10.30
N THR A 113 11.78 -5.12 -9.15
CA THR A 113 11.45 -5.90 -7.97
C THR A 113 10.10 -6.60 -8.15
N LEU A 114 9.92 -7.76 -7.54
CA LEU A 114 8.62 -8.46 -7.59
C LEU A 114 7.49 -7.57 -6.99
N PHE A 115 7.83 -6.70 -6.03
CA PHE A 115 6.92 -5.67 -5.53
C PHE A 115 6.46 -4.72 -6.64
N ASP A 116 7.41 -4.18 -7.39
CA ASP A 116 7.10 -3.22 -8.46
C ASP A 116 6.27 -3.88 -9.55
N MET A 117 6.62 -5.11 -9.98
CA MET A 117 5.86 -5.88 -10.95
C MET A 117 4.39 -6.05 -10.55
N ILE A 118 4.16 -6.47 -9.30
CA ILE A 118 2.81 -6.67 -8.77
C ILE A 118 2.10 -5.32 -8.62
N GLN A 119 2.80 -4.28 -8.12
CA GLN A 119 2.22 -2.96 -7.93
C GLN A 119 1.83 -2.30 -9.26
N ASN A 120 2.68 -2.42 -10.30
CA ASN A 120 2.39 -1.92 -11.65
C ASN A 120 1.13 -2.58 -12.21
N ALA A 121 1.01 -3.91 -12.07
CA ALA A 121 -0.18 -4.66 -12.49
C ALA A 121 -1.44 -4.25 -11.71
N LEU A 122 -1.32 -3.97 -10.41
CA LEU A 122 -2.44 -3.49 -9.58
C LEU A 122 -2.81 -2.04 -9.90
N ASP A 123 -1.83 -1.18 -10.16
CA ASP A 123 -2.07 0.21 -10.53
C ASP A 123 -2.74 0.30 -11.93
N GLU A 124 -2.35 -0.56 -12.88
CA GLU A 124 -3.04 -0.67 -14.17
C GLU A 124 -4.48 -1.21 -14.00
N THR A 125 -4.68 -2.19 -13.13
CA THR A 125 -6.01 -2.67 -12.77
C THR A 125 -6.87 -1.55 -12.19
N LEU A 126 -6.31 -0.74 -11.27
CA LEU A 126 -7.00 0.42 -10.69
C LEU A 126 -7.40 1.43 -11.77
N MET A 127 -6.49 1.77 -12.68
CA MET A 127 -6.74 2.74 -13.75
C MET A 127 -7.88 2.30 -14.68
N ASN A 128 -8.00 0.99 -14.93
CA ASN A 128 -8.99 0.47 -15.88
C ASN A 128 -10.33 0.10 -15.22
N THR A 129 -10.35 -0.23 -13.93
CA THR A 129 -11.55 -0.73 -13.24
C THR A 129 -12.05 0.19 -12.13
N GLY A 130 -11.22 1.11 -11.65
CA GLY A 130 -11.48 1.89 -10.44
C GLY A 130 -11.39 1.07 -9.15
N GLN A 131 -10.96 -0.20 -9.21
CA GLN A 131 -10.85 -1.08 -8.05
C GLN A 131 -9.44 -1.06 -7.49
N LEU A 132 -9.32 -0.77 -6.21
CA LEU A 132 -8.05 -0.74 -5.49
C LEU A 132 -7.89 -2.03 -4.67
N PHE A 133 -6.76 -2.70 -4.87
CA PHE A 133 -6.39 -3.90 -4.13
C PHE A 133 -5.17 -3.63 -3.24
N CYS A 134 -5.09 -4.34 -2.13
CA CYS A 134 -3.96 -4.30 -1.20
C CYS A 134 -3.33 -5.69 -1.07
N LEU A 135 -2.02 -5.76 -1.30
CA LEU A 135 -1.20 -6.93 -1.02
C LEU A 135 -0.60 -6.80 0.37
N TYR A 136 -0.76 -7.82 1.20
CA TYR A 136 -0.22 -7.87 2.55
C TYR A 136 0.11 -9.30 2.96
N ASP A 137 0.88 -9.47 4.03
CA ASP A 137 1.10 -10.76 4.67
C ASP A 137 0.07 -10.98 5.79
N ASP A 138 -0.68 -12.06 5.72
CA ASP A 138 -1.62 -12.48 6.75
C ASP A 138 -1.04 -13.66 7.54
N ALA A 139 -0.31 -13.35 8.61
CA ALA A 139 0.32 -14.33 9.48
C ALA A 139 1.16 -15.41 8.73
N GLY A 140 1.98 -14.96 7.79
CA GLY A 140 2.88 -15.81 6.99
C GLY A 140 2.28 -16.29 5.68
N LYS A 141 1.24 -15.61 5.17
CA LYS A 141 0.60 -15.93 3.88
C LYS A 141 0.34 -14.65 3.09
N LEU A 142 0.86 -14.58 1.87
CA LEU A 142 0.58 -13.48 0.95
C LEU A 142 -0.90 -13.44 0.62
N THR A 143 -1.53 -12.32 0.90
CA THR A 143 -2.97 -12.12 0.77
C THR A 143 -3.23 -10.88 -0.06
N LEU A 144 -4.12 -10.98 -1.05
CA LEU A 144 -4.55 -9.87 -1.90
C LEU A 144 -6.04 -9.66 -1.72
N LYS A 145 -6.45 -8.45 -1.33
CA LYS A 145 -7.86 -8.10 -1.14
C LYS A 145 -8.21 -6.76 -1.76
N ASN A 146 -9.46 -6.66 -2.22
CA ASN A 146 -10.07 -5.37 -2.53
C ASN A 146 -10.25 -4.57 -1.24
N ILE A 147 -9.85 -3.30 -1.22
CA ILE A 147 -9.92 -2.46 0.00
C ILE A 147 -11.34 -2.28 0.53
N ASN A 148 -12.36 -2.39 -0.32
CA ASN A 148 -13.75 -2.31 0.12
C ASN A 148 -14.13 -3.45 1.07
N SER A 149 -13.47 -4.62 0.96
CA SER A 149 -13.63 -5.74 1.89
C SER A 149 -12.81 -5.61 3.18
N MET A 150 -11.98 -4.56 3.28
CA MET A 150 -11.07 -4.32 4.40
C MET A 150 -11.55 -3.16 5.31
N LYS A 151 -12.79 -2.72 5.19
CA LYS A 151 -13.38 -1.70 6.07
C LYS A 151 -13.59 -2.26 7.47
N LEU A 152 -13.12 -1.51 8.48
CA LEU A 152 -13.28 -1.83 9.88
C LEU A 152 -14.27 -0.86 10.53
N ASN A 153 -15.19 -1.38 11.34
CA ASN A 153 -16.03 -0.56 12.21
C ASN A 153 -15.22 -0.15 13.45
N LEU A 154 -14.25 0.74 13.24
CA LEU A 154 -13.39 1.32 14.25
C LEU A 154 -13.41 2.84 14.08
N LEU A 155 -13.77 3.56 15.13
CA LEU A 155 -13.80 5.01 15.15
C LEU A 155 -12.49 5.57 15.70
N ILE A 156 -11.93 6.54 14.99
CA ILE A 156 -10.82 7.40 15.44
C ILE A 156 -11.37 8.82 15.58
N ASP A 157 -11.36 9.35 16.79
CA ASP A 157 -11.83 10.68 17.14
C ASP A 157 -10.89 11.35 18.16
N GLU A 158 -11.27 12.48 18.69
CA GLU A 158 -10.48 13.24 19.67
C GLU A 158 -10.29 12.51 21.01
N GLU A 159 -11.13 11.52 21.31
CA GLU A 159 -11.03 10.73 22.56
C GLU A 159 -10.16 9.48 22.40
N THR A 160 -10.04 8.96 21.17
CA THR A 160 -9.36 7.71 20.86
C THR A 160 -7.92 7.88 20.37
N GLY A 161 -7.54 9.10 19.94
CA GLY A 161 -6.17 9.46 19.54
C GLY A 161 -5.62 10.57 20.42
N GLU A 162 -4.33 10.52 20.79
CA GLU A 162 -3.71 11.53 21.66
C GLU A 162 -3.48 12.84 20.92
N THR A 163 -2.92 12.75 19.72
CA THR A 163 -2.63 13.91 18.87
C THR A 163 -2.78 13.56 17.39
N PHE A 164 -3.01 14.58 16.57
CA PHE A 164 -3.00 14.42 15.13
C PHE A 164 -2.27 15.55 14.42
N ASP A 165 -1.67 15.21 13.27
CA ASP A 165 -1.14 16.14 12.29
C ASP A 165 -1.89 15.96 10.97
N TYR A 166 -2.37 17.07 10.40
CA TYR A 166 -3.09 17.07 9.15
C TYR A 166 -2.41 17.94 8.11
N SER A 167 -2.33 17.47 6.88
CA SER A 167 -1.89 18.27 5.74
C SER A 167 -2.77 18.02 4.52
N SER A 168 -3.01 19.09 3.76
CA SER A 168 -3.59 19.00 2.41
C SER A 168 -2.65 19.67 1.41
N SER A 169 -2.50 19.08 0.22
CA SER A 169 -1.55 19.52 -0.79
C SER A 169 -2.13 19.36 -2.19
N ILE A 170 -1.64 20.19 -3.10
CA ILE A 170 -1.80 20.02 -4.55
C ILE A 170 -0.45 19.82 -5.25
N ASP A 171 0.64 19.66 -4.48
CA ASP A 171 2.00 19.58 -4.99
C ASP A 171 2.36 18.13 -5.44
N GLU A 172 1.90 17.12 -4.71
CA GLU A 172 2.20 15.72 -4.99
C GLU A 172 0.97 15.00 -5.54
N GLN A 173 1.13 14.31 -6.69
CA GLN A 173 0.11 13.44 -7.30
C GLN A 173 -1.26 14.12 -7.53
N THR A 174 -1.27 15.43 -7.71
CA THR A 174 -2.46 16.20 -8.11
C THR A 174 -2.31 16.68 -9.54
N TYR A 175 -3.21 16.24 -10.41
CA TYR A 175 -3.17 16.59 -11.83
C TYR A 175 -4.58 16.94 -12.32
N ASN A 176 -4.78 18.20 -12.75
CA ASN A 176 -6.03 18.66 -13.32
C ASN A 176 -6.05 18.62 -14.85
N LYS A 177 -4.99 18.09 -15.44
CA LYS A 177 -4.87 17.83 -16.87
C LYS A 177 -4.07 16.55 -17.11
N ILE A 178 -4.69 15.61 -17.80
CA ILE A 178 -4.07 14.37 -18.25
C ILE A 178 -3.79 14.49 -19.74
N LYS A 179 -2.56 14.22 -20.16
CA LYS A 179 -2.16 14.17 -21.56
C LYS A 179 -1.47 12.85 -21.85
N LEU A 180 -2.16 11.98 -22.59
CA LEU A 180 -1.60 10.73 -23.08
C LEU A 180 -1.27 10.87 -24.55
N THR A 181 -0.17 10.25 -25.00
CA THR A 181 0.26 10.27 -26.40
C THR A 181 0.49 8.85 -26.88
N TYR A 182 0.19 8.60 -28.15
CA TYR A 182 0.50 7.35 -28.84
C TYR A 182 1.08 7.65 -30.22
N ASP A 183 2.24 7.11 -30.52
CA ASP A 183 2.85 7.22 -31.83
C ASP A 183 2.36 6.06 -32.71
N ASN A 184 1.39 6.34 -33.57
CA ASN A 184 0.77 5.35 -34.43
C ASN A 184 1.70 5.08 -35.65
N GLU A 185 2.40 3.96 -35.60
CA GLU A 185 3.34 3.56 -36.67
C GLU A 185 2.66 3.30 -38.01
N GLN A 186 1.38 2.89 -38.01
CA GLN A 186 0.64 2.61 -39.25
C GLN A 186 0.28 3.88 -40.00
N THR A 187 -0.01 4.96 -39.30
CA THR A 187 -0.40 6.25 -39.88
C THR A 187 0.73 7.26 -39.90
N GLY A 188 1.84 7.02 -39.21
CA GLY A 188 2.95 7.94 -39.00
C GLY A 188 2.57 9.17 -38.19
N LYS A 189 1.45 9.16 -37.46
CA LYS A 189 0.94 10.31 -36.69
C LYS A 189 0.95 10.04 -35.20
N ARG A 190 1.17 11.12 -34.45
CA ARG A 190 0.99 11.12 -32.99
C ARG A 190 -0.46 11.41 -32.66
N GLU A 191 -1.10 10.49 -31.98
CA GLU A 191 -2.44 10.65 -31.41
C GLU A 191 -2.34 11.24 -30.01
N LEU A 192 -3.29 12.11 -29.65
CA LEU A 192 -3.36 12.80 -28.36
C LEU A 192 -4.68 12.52 -27.70
N TYR A 193 -4.64 12.10 -26.44
CA TYR A 193 -5.81 11.89 -25.59
C TYR A 193 -5.68 12.81 -24.38
N ILE A 194 -6.63 13.76 -24.25
CA ILE A 194 -6.59 14.79 -23.23
C ILE A 194 -7.88 14.78 -22.43
N ALA A 195 -7.77 14.70 -21.09
CA ALA A 195 -8.84 14.97 -20.15
C ALA A 195 -8.39 16.09 -19.20
N GLN A 196 -9.27 17.04 -18.88
CA GLN A 196 -8.91 18.18 -18.04
C GLN A 196 -10.10 18.78 -17.31
N ASP A 197 -9.84 19.37 -16.12
CA ASP A 197 -10.78 20.16 -15.34
C ASP A 197 -10.44 21.65 -15.45
N GLY A 198 -11.25 22.39 -16.22
CA GLY A 198 -11.03 23.82 -16.45
C GLY A 198 -11.20 24.68 -15.21
N GLU A 199 -12.08 24.30 -14.26
CA GLU A 199 -12.30 25.05 -13.04
C GLU A 199 -11.08 24.97 -12.12
N LYS A 200 -10.55 23.76 -11.89
CA LYS A 200 -9.36 23.57 -11.08
C LYS A 200 -8.11 24.10 -11.75
N MET A 201 -8.02 24.07 -13.08
CA MET A 201 -6.93 24.75 -13.81
C MET A 201 -6.94 26.25 -13.56
N ASN A 202 -8.12 26.88 -13.47
CA ASN A 202 -8.22 28.30 -13.14
C ASN A 202 -7.87 28.61 -11.67
N GLN A 203 -8.10 27.66 -10.76
CA GLN A 203 -7.83 27.85 -9.33
C GLN A 203 -6.37 27.56 -8.96
N TRP A 204 -5.78 26.51 -9.53
CA TRP A 204 -4.47 25.98 -9.11
C TRP A 204 -3.37 26.13 -10.16
N GLY A 205 -3.71 26.64 -11.36
CA GLY A 205 -2.85 26.54 -12.52
C GLY A 205 -2.92 25.16 -13.19
N VAL A 206 -2.14 24.97 -14.23
CA VAL A 206 -2.10 23.70 -14.98
C VAL A 206 -1.15 22.73 -14.29
N LEU A 207 -1.69 21.69 -13.69
CA LEU A 207 -0.96 20.55 -13.16
C LEU A 207 -1.16 19.37 -14.11
N GLN A 208 -0.13 19.05 -14.92
CA GLN A 208 -0.27 18.08 -16.01
C GLN A 208 0.42 16.75 -15.71
N TYR A 209 -0.35 15.66 -15.81
CA TYR A 209 0.19 14.31 -16.00
C TYR A 209 0.47 14.05 -17.48
N PHE A 210 1.61 13.46 -17.79
CA PHE A 210 2.00 13.09 -19.14
C PHE A 210 2.50 11.64 -19.21
N GLU A 211 1.98 10.88 -20.17
CA GLU A 211 2.42 9.52 -20.44
C GLU A 211 2.41 9.22 -21.93
N ALA A 212 3.44 8.53 -22.42
CA ALA A 212 3.48 7.95 -23.76
C ALA A 212 3.00 6.48 -23.69
N LEU A 213 1.94 6.18 -24.41
CA LEU A 213 1.32 4.85 -24.44
C LEU A 213 2.00 3.92 -25.44
N GLN A 214 2.03 2.63 -25.13
CA GLN A 214 2.48 1.59 -26.05
C GLN A 214 1.39 1.22 -27.09
N ASN A 215 0.12 1.39 -26.73
CA ASN A 215 -1.03 1.21 -27.63
C ASN A 215 -2.13 2.23 -27.33
N ALA A 216 -3.06 2.43 -28.29
CA ALA A 216 -4.15 3.40 -28.16
C ALA A 216 -5.43 2.81 -27.58
N THR A 217 -5.47 1.50 -27.28
CA THR A 217 -6.68 0.81 -26.80
C THR A 217 -7.12 1.41 -25.47
N GLY A 218 -8.34 1.91 -25.40
CA GLY A 218 -8.88 2.50 -24.17
C GLY A 218 -8.24 3.82 -23.71
N ALA A 219 -7.35 4.45 -24.49
CA ALA A 219 -6.58 5.63 -24.07
C ALA A 219 -7.46 6.80 -23.58
N ALA A 220 -8.59 7.06 -24.24
CA ALA A 220 -9.51 8.11 -23.80
C ALA A 220 -10.17 7.76 -22.44
N ALA A 221 -10.55 6.49 -22.22
CA ALA A 221 -11.09 6.02 -20.95
C ALA A 221 -10.03 6.12 -19.85
N LYS A 222 -8.79 5.71 -20.13
CA LYS A 222 -7.64 5.85 -19.22
C LYS A 222 -7.41 7.31 -18.84
N ALA A 223 -7.45 8.25 -19.81
CA ALA A 223 -7.26 9.67 -19.51
C ALA A 223 -8.33 10.20 -18.53
N ASN A 224 -9.59 9.84 -18.74
CA ASN A 224 -10.69 10.22 -17.85
C ASN A 224 -10.57 9.57 -16.47
N ALA A 225 -10.17 8.30 -16.39
CA ALA A 225 -9.97 7.61 -15.12
C ALA A 225 -8.80 8.23 -14.32
N LEU A 226 -7.69 8.56 -14.99
CA LEU A 226 -6.56 9.26 -14.37
C LEU A 226 -6.95 10.66 -13.87
N LEU A 227 -7.76 11.40 -14.66
CA LEU A 227 -8.26 12.69 -14.20
C LEU A 227 -9.11 12.52 -12.94
N LYS A 228 -10.08 11.63 -12.95
CA LYS A 228 -10.90 11.34 -11.77
C LYS A 228 -10.05 10.95 -10.55
N LEU A 229 -8.98 10.21 -10.76
CA LEU A 229 -8.09 9.73 -9.72
C LEU A 229 -7.26 10.86 -9.10
N TYR A 230 -6.68 11.70 -9.93
CA TYR A 230 -5.65 12.66 -9.52
C TYR A 230 -6.13 14.11 -9.39
N ASP A 231 -7.31 14.43 -9.90
CA ASP A 231 -7.83 15.81 -9.88
C ASP A 231 -8.48 16.15 -8.54
N GLN A 232 -7.70 15.99 -7.47
CA GLN A 232 -8.11 16.28 -6.11
C GLN A 232 -6.90 16.63 -5.24
N LYS A 233 -7.14 17.36 -4.14
CA LYS A 233 -6.09 17.57 -3.13
C LYS A 233 -5.70 16.26 -2.49
N THR A 234 -4.41 16.00 -2.37
CA THR A 234 -3.93 14.93 -1.51
C THR A 234 -4.10 15.35 -0.04
N ARG A 235 -4.66 14.46 0.77
CA ARG A 235 -4.90 14.69 2.20
C ARG A 235 -4.23 13.59 3.00
N LYS A 236 -3.42 13.98 3.96
CA LYS A 236 -2.71 13.07 4.85
C LYS A 236 -3.01 13.44 6.29
N LEU A 237 -3.44 12.48 7.05
CA LEU A 237 -3.68 12.58 8.47
C LEU A 237 -2.78 11.59 9.21
N THR A 238 -1.99 12.07 10.15
CA THR A 238 -1.21 11.22 11.05
C THR A 238 -1.85 11.31 12.44
N VAL A 239 -2.21 10.16 13.01
CA VAL A 239 -2.72 10.06 14.38
C VAL A 239 -1.71 9.32 15.21
N LYS A 240 -1.37 9.87 16.39
CA LYS A 240 -0.41 9.30 17.33
C LYS A 240 -1.11 8.72 18.55
N ASN A 241 -0.55 7.62 19.05
CA ASN A 241 -1.01 6.94 20.27
C ASN A 241 -2.53 6.67 20.31
N ALA A 242 -3.11 6.30 19.15
CA ALA A 242 -4.48 5.78 19.15
C ALA A 242 -4.55 4.45 19.90
N PHE A 243 -5.69 4.16 20.52
CA PHE A 243 -5.88 2.86 21.18
C PHE A 243 -5.67 1.71 20.20
N GLY A 244 -4.92 0.70 20.63
CA GLY A 244 -4.51 -0.43 19.81
C GLY A 244 -5.65 -1.37 19.46
N ASP A 245 -5.80 -1.66 18.16
CA ASP A 245 -6.69 -2.70 17.66
C ASP A 245 -5.93 -3.66 16.74
N VAL A 246 -5.90 -4.94 17.11
CA VAL A 246 -5.14 -5.97 16.37
C VAL A 246 -5.63 -6.20 14.94
N ARG A 247 -6.83 -5.72 14.60
CA ARG A 247 -7.40 -5.83 13.24
C ARG A 247 -6.85 -4.78 12.28
N VAL A 248 -6.30 -3.68 12.81
CA VAL A 248 -5.80 -2.56 11.99
C VAL A 248 -4.49 -2.97 11.33
N ARG A 249 -4.45 -2.81 10.02
CA ARG A 249 -3.26 -3.02 9.18
C ARG A 249 -3.25 -2.04 8.02
N ALA A 250 -2.12 -1.90 7.36
CA ALA A 250 -2.07 -1.12 6.14
C ALA A 250 -3.00 -1.71 5.07
N GLY A 251 -3.73 -0.84 4.36
CA GLY A 251 -4.75 -1.18 3.38
C GLY A 251 -6.17 -1.29 3.96
N CYS A 252 -6.36 -1.41 5.27
CA CYS A 252 -7.71 -1.34 5.84
C CYS A 252 -8.22 0.12 5.89
N ALA A 253 -9.53 0.28 6.05
CA ALA A 253 -10.14 1.59 6.24
C ALA A 253 -10.83 1.67 7.61
N VAL A 254 -10.66 2.80 8.28
CA VAL A 254 -11.23 3.10 9.61
C VAL A 254 -12.07 4.38 9.52
N VAL A 255 -13.10 4.49 10.34
CA VAL A 255 -13.92 5.70 10.43
C VAL A 255 -13.15 6.76 11.21
N VAL A 256 -13.02 7.95 10.64
CA VAL A 256 -12.38 9.10 11.28
C VAL A 256 -13.39 10.22 11.45
N ALA A 257 -13.59 10.67 12.69
CA ALA A 257 -14.47 11.77 13.04
C ALA A 257 -13.64 12.86 13.74
N LEU A 258 -13.03 13.74 12.97
CA LEU A 258 -12.16 14.82 13.45
C LEU A 258 -12.47 16.16 12.75
N ASN A 259 -12.31 17.23 13.49
CA ASN A 259 -12.26 18.59 12.92
C ASN A 259 -10.80 18.90 12.54
N LEU A 260 -10.51 18.93 11.24
CA LEU A 260 -9.17 19.15 10.70
C LEU A 260 -8.90 20.63 10.35
N GLY A 261 -9.83 21.52 10.69
CA GLY A 261 -9.74 22.97 10.46
C GLY A 261 -10.41 23.39 9.16
N ASP A 262 -9.94 22.97 8.01
CA ASP A 262 -10.52 23.25 6.68
C ASP A 262 -11.67 22.31 6.31
N ILE A 263 -11.73 21.14 6.94
CA ILE A 263 -12.83 20.18 6.80
C ILE A 263 -13.15 19.50 8.14
N ILE A 264 -14.39 19.09 8.28
CA ILE A 264 -14.83 18.15 9.31
C ILE A 264 -14.96 16.81 8.60
N THR A 265 -14.11 15.84 8.98
CA THR A 265 -14.22 14.49 8.44
C THR A 265 -15.12 13.63 9.32
N ASN A 266 -15.99 12.84 8.71
CA ASN A 266 -16.74 11.77 9.34
C ASN A 266 -16.93 10.69 8.29
N ASN A 267 -15.81 10.06 7.90
CA ASN A 267 -15.77 9.14 6.78
C ASN A 267 -14.71 8.06 6.99
N TYR A 268 -14.74 7.04 6.16
CA TYR A 268 -13.67 6.07 6.09
C TYR A 268 -12.41 6.69 5.50
N LEU A 269 -11.28 6.55 6.21
CA LEU A 269 -9.95 6.84 5.69
C LEU A 269 -9.15 5.55 5.61
N MET A 270 -8.34 5.43 4.58
CA MET A 270 -7.49 4.27 4.37
C MET A 270 -6.20 4.40 5.19
N VAL A 271 -5.82 3.33 5.86
CA VAL A 271 -4.55 3.21 6.58
C VAL A 271 -3.43 2.95 5.57
N GLU A 272 -2.63 3.97 5.30
CA GLU A 272 -1.44 3.83 4.46
C GLU A 272 -0.29 3.19 5.23
N LYS A 273 -0.17 3.55 6.53
CA LYS A 273 0.84 3.00 7.42
C LYS A 273 0.28 2.88 8.83
N VAL A 274 0.63 1.79 9.50
CA VAL A 274 0.38 1.60 10.93
C VAL A 274 1.62 1.09 11.63
N THR A 275 1.90 1.66 12.80
CA THR A 275 2.88 1.12 13.76
C THR A 275 2.16 0.77 15.04
N HIS A 276 2.14 -0.51 15.39
CA HIS A 276 1.65 -0.97 16.68
C HIS A 276 2.77 -0.95 17.70
N ASN A 277 2.54 -0.30 18.81
CA ASN A 277 3.48 -0.15 19.91
C ASN A 277 2.94 -0.94 21.13
N PHE A 278 3.72 -1.92 21.60
CA PHE A 278 3.40 -2.73 22.76
C PHE A 278 4.40 -2.43 23.87
N LYS A 279 3.90 -2.12 25.06
CA LYS A 279 4.71 -1.90 26.25
C LYS A 279 4.01 -2.44 27.48
N GLY A 280 4.49 -3.55 28.02
CA GLY A 280 3.75 -4.29 29.03
C GLY A 280 2.40 -4.75 28.48
N ASP A 281 1.32 -4.39 29.18
CA ASP A 281 -0.06 -4.71 28.79
C ASP A 281 -0.70 -3.62 27.91
N GLU A 282 0.03 -2.55 27.63
CA GLU A 282 -0.45 -1.44 26.80
C GLU A 282 -0.24 -1.72 25.32
N HIS A 283 -1.24 -1.37 24.52
CA HIS A 283 -1.19 -1.43 23.06
C HIS A 283 -1.72 -0.14 22.46
N PHE A 284 -0.85 0.58 21.75
CA PHE A 284 -1.18 1.79 21.02
C PHE A 284 -0.81 1.67 19.55
N MET A 285 -1.39 2.55 18.72
CA MET A 285 -1.11 2.64 17.30
C MET A 285 -0.75 4.06 16.88
N ASP A 286 0.26 4.17 16.02
CA ASP A 286 0.48 5.35 15.20
C ASP A 286 -0.04 5.06 13.79
N LEU A 287 -0.91 5.93 13.27
CA LEU A 287 -1.58 5.76 11.99
C LEU A 287 -1.18 6.86 11.03
N THR A 288 -0.92 6.52 9.79
CA THR A 288 -0.92 7.44 8.66
C THR A 288 -2.12 7.09 7.80
N LEU A 289 -3.04 8.01 7.69
CA LEU A 289 -4.31 7.85 7.00
C LEU A 289 -4.34 8.74 5.77
N ILE A 290 -4.89 8.22 4.70
CA ILE A 290 -5.15 8.96 3.48
C ILE A 290 -6.64 8.87 3.15
N GLY A 291 -7.20 9.96 2.67
CA GLY A 291 -8.60 10.05 2.27
C GLY A 291 -8.69 10.51 0.83
N GLY A 292 -9.75 10.08 0.18
CA GLY A 292 -10.12 10.46 -1.15
C GLY A 292 -11.38 9.70 -1.56
N GLU A 293 -11.92 10.00 -2.71
CA GLU A 293 -13.15 9.40 -3.23
C GLU A 293 -13.09 7.87 -3.47
N PHE A 294 -11.91 7.26 -3.23
CA PHE A 294 -11.70 5.82 -3.40
C PHE A 294 -12.41 4.94 -2.37
N ILE A 295 -12.82 5.53 -1.25
CA ILE A 295 -13.36 4.79 -0.11
C ILE A 295 -14.84 5.14 0.11
N ALA A 296 -15.41 5.88 -0.80
CA ALA A 296 -16.83 6.25 -0.75
C ALA A 296 -17.76 5.09 -1.11
#